data_648e105d847525fe3ca2d8c1e74e44f8
#
_entry.id   648e105d847525fe3ca2d8c1e74e44f8
#
_cell.length_a   1.000
_cell.length_b   1.000
_cell.length_c   1.000
_cell.angle_alpha   90.00
_cell.angle_beta   90.00
_cell.angle_gamma   90.00
#
_symmetry.space_group_name_H-M   'P 1'
#
loop_
_entity.id
_entity.type
_entity.pdbx_description
1 polymer ?
#
loop_
_entity_poly.entity_id
_entity_poly.type
_entity_poly.pdbx_seq_one_letter_code
_entity_poly.pdbx_strand_id
1 'polypeptide(L)'
;MIDCTKAIAAGSKYDGDVWDIVTKKTFANEALPFGTVLTLAATGSEMNAGSVITNWETNEKYGWGSPVTFPQFSILDPVHTTSVPKDQTIYGMVDIMSHVLEQYFHHGTNTELQDRYCEAVLKTVIETAPKLLSDLENYEHRETILYCGTMALNGILAMGVKGDWATHNIEHAVSAVHDIPHGGGLAILFPNWMKHVVEENVSRFKQFAIRVFDIETDGKTDKEVALEGIKALRQFWTSIEAPATLADYGIGENEIDIMANKAMAYGEFGNFKKLNKDDVLSIYKASL
;
A
#
# COMPACT_ATOMS: atom_id res chain seq x y z
N MET A 1 -6.16 -1.80 14.16
CA MET A 1 -6.03 -1.93 15.65
C MET A 1 -4.59 -1.76 16.12
N ILE A 2 -3.57 -2.42 15.52
CA ILE A 2 -2.16 -2.25 15.93
C ILE A 2 -1.74 -0.78 15.85
N ASP A 3 -2.11 -0.09 14.79
CA ASP A 3 -1.83 1.34 14.60
C ASP A 3 -2.40 2.21 15.73
N CYS A 4 -3.65 1.94 16.14
CA CYS A 4 -4.23 2.61 17.32
C CYS A 4 -3.45 2.29 18.61
N THR A 5 -2.98 1.05 18.77
CA THR A 5 -2.16 0.68 19.93
C THR A 5 -0.85 1.47 19.96
N LYS A 6 -0.20 1.67 18.80
CA LYS A 6 1.00 2.51 18.69
C LYS A 6 0.71 3.97 19.10
N ALA A 7 -0.42 4.52 18.61
CA ALA A 7 -0.83 5.88 18.97
C ALA A 7 -1.13 6.02 20.47
N ILE A 8 -1.83 5.04 21.07
CA ILE A 8 -2.11 5.01 22.51
C ILE A 8 -0.80 4.88 23.31
N ALA A 9 0.10 3.97 22.92
CA ALA A 9 1.36 3.75 23.60
C ALA A 9 2.25 5.00 23.60
N ALA A 10 2.35 5.69 22.47
CA ALA A 10 3.09 6.96 22.37
C ALA A 10 2.36 8.11 23.08
N GLY A 11 1.05 8.24 22.87
CA GLY A 11 0.23 9.29 23.48
C GLY A 11 0.21 9.22 25.00
N SER A 12 0.30 8.01 25.60
CA SER A 12 0.37 7.86 27.06
C SER A 12 1.64 8.45 27.70
N LYS A 13 2.64 8.78 26.90
CA LYS A 13 3.93 9.40 27.28
C LYS A 13 4.06 10.85 26.83
N TYR A 14 2.97 11.44 26.34
CA TYR A 14 2.92 12.79 25.83
C TYR A 14 1.82 13.59 26.52
N ASP A 15 2.15 14.76 27.06
CA ASP A 15 1.20 15.59 27.82
C ASP A 15 0.28 16.44 26.91
N GLY A 16 0.43 16.38 25.59
CA GLY A 16 -0.39 17.09 24.60
C GLY A 16 -1.40 16.19 23.89
N ASP A 17 -1.99 16.72 22.84
CA ASP A 17 -2.88 15.98 21.97
C ASP A 17 -2.07 14.98 21.11
N VAL A 18 -2.44 13.70 21.13
CA VAL A 18 -1.80 12.67 20.30
C VAL A 18 -1.84 13.00 18.79
N TRP A 19 -2.80 13.81 18.35
CA TRP A 19 -2.89 14.28 16.98
C TRP A 19 -1.70 15.17 16.57
N ASP A 20 -1.02 15.81 17.51
CA ASP A 20 0.22 16.55 17.25
C ASP A 20 1.37 15.61 16.83
N ILE A 21 1.39 14.38 17.38
CA ILE A 21 2.34 13.34 16.95
C ILE A 21 1.97 12.85 15.54
N VAL A 22 0.70 12.55 15.29
CA VAL A 22 0.19 12.06 14.00
C VAL A 22 0.44 13.08 12.88
N THR A 23 0.24 14.35 13.16
CA THR A 23 0.46 15.46 12.19
C THR A 23 1.92 15.92 12.13
N LYS A 24 2.83 15.25 12.86
CA LYS A 24 4.27 15.54 12.88
C LYS A 24 4.62 16.95 13.39
N LYS A 25 3.75 17.58 14.17
CA LYS A 25 4.08 18.83 14.90
C LYS A 25 5.05 18.55 16.05
N THR A 26 5.04 17.33 16.57
CA THR A 26 5.99 16.81 17.55
C THR A 26 6.38 15.38 17.23
N PHE A 27 7.39 14.84 17.93
CA PHE A 27 7.85 13.46 17.76
C PHE A 27 7.60 12.65 19.03
N ALA A 28 7.19 11.39 18.86
CA ALA A 28 7.14 10.44 19.95
C ALA A 28 8.57 9.97 20.31
N ASN A 29 9.06 10.35 21.49
CA ASN A 29 10.38 9.96 22.01
C ASN A 29 10.30 8.77 22.97
N GLU A 30 9.12 8.49 23.50
CA GLU A 30 8.81 7.38 24.40
C GLU A 30 7.47 6.76 24.04
N ALA A 31 7.29 5.48 24.34
CA ALA A 31 6.03 4.77 24.25
C ALA A 31 5.96 3.68 25.33
N LEU A 32 4.75 3.28 25.72
CA LEU A 32 4.58 2.07 26.51
C LEU A 32 4.97 0.84 25.69
N PRO A 33 5.64 -0.16 26.30
CA PRO A 33 5.91 -1.42 25.64
C PRO A 33 4.60 -2.18 25.39
N PHE A 34 4.48 -2.80 24.20
CA PHE A 34 3.33 -3.62 23.83
C PHE A 34 3.74 -4.79 22.95
N GLY A 35 2.94 -5.82 22.93
CA GLY A 35 3.04 -6.95 22.01
C GLY A 35 1.80 -7.02 21.12
N THR A 36 1.87 -7.80 20.05
CA THR A 36 0.77 -7.97 19.12
C THR A 36 0.48 -9.44 18.82
N VAL A 37 -0.80 -9.72 18.51
CA VAL A 37 -1.24 -10.98 17.89
C VAL A 37 -1.91 -10.59 16.59
N LEU A 38 -1.34 -10.98 15.46
CA LEU A 38 -1.81 -10.56 14.14
C LEU A 38 -3.05 -11.38 13.72
N THR A 39 -4.07 -10.68 13.26
CA THR A 39 -5.35 -11.28 12.83
C THR A 39 -5.72 -10.98 11.38
N LEU A 40 -4.93 -10.16 10.68
CA LEU A 40 -5.13 -9.80 9.29
C LEU A 40 -3.76 -9.56 8.62
N ALA A 41 -3.52 -10.19 7.48
CA ALA A 41 -2.34 -9.94 6.65
C ALA A 41 -2.57 -8.74 5.73
N ALA A 42 -1.83 -7.64 5.93
CA ALA A 42 -1.87 -6.43 5.10
C ALA A 42 -0.65 -5.53 5.36
N THR A 43 -0.70 -4.73 6.41
CA THR A 43 0.16 -3.56 6.68
C THR A 43 1.53 -3.85 7.25
N GLY A 44 1.85 -5.09 7.65
CA GLY A 44 3.10 -5.40 8.37
C GLY A 44 3.30 -4.61 9.67
N SER A 45 2.20 -4.05 10.24
CA SER A 45 2.25 -3.16 11.41
C SER A 45 2.80 -3.85 12.66
N GLU A 46 2.76 -5.16 12.70
CA GLU A 46 3.34 -6.01 13.74
C GLU A 46 4.87 -6.01 13.73
N MET A 47 5.52 -5.62 12.62
CA MET A 47 6.98 -5.63 12.47
C MET A 47 7.54 -4.32 11.92
N ASN A 48 6.81 -3.22 12.06
CA ASN A 48 7.28 -1.88 11.70
C ASN A 48 6.90 -0.84 12.76
N ALA A 49 7.43 0.37 12.61
CA ALA A 49 7.14 1.50 13.48
C ALA A 49 5.99 2.40 12.99
N GLY A 50 5.47 2.11 11.79
CA GLY A 50 4.45 2.92 11.13
C GLY A 50 3.07 2.76 11.78
N SER A 51 2.29 3.81 11.68
CA SER A 51 0.89 3.86 12.13
C SER A 51 0.12 4.85 11.27
N VAL A 52 -1.10 4.50 10.89
CA VAL A 52 -2.00 5.38 10.15
C VAL A 52 -3.26 5.62 10.99
N ILE A 53 -3.58 6.87 11.25
CA ILE A 53 -4.71 7.26 12.09
C ILE A 53 -5.64 8.21 11.32
N THR A 54 -6.93 7.97 11.44
CA THR A 54 -7.98 8.83 10.88
C THR A 54 -8.57 9.69 11.98
N ASN A 55 -8.67 10.99 11.73
CA ASN A 55 -9.47 11.91 12.52
C ASN A 55 -10.81 12.10 11.81
N TRP A 56 -11.87 11.55 12.38
CA TRP A 56 -13.22 11.60 11.81
C TRP A 56 -13.88 12.99 11.89
N GLU A 57 -13.43 13.84 12.83
CA GLU A 57 -13.98 15.20 12.97
C GLU A 57 -13.53 16.10 11.81
N THR A 58 -12.29 15.92 11.35
CA THR A 58 -11.68 16.71 10.26
C THR A 58 -11.65 15.97 8.93
N ASN A 59 -12.03 14.68 8.90
CA ASN A 59 -11.87 13.77 7.77
C ASN A 59 -10.42 13.79 7.23
N GLU A 60 -9.46 13.61 8.13
CA GLU A 60 -8.04 13.55 7.80
C GLU A 60 -7.46 12.19 8.18
N LYS A 61 -6.61 11.63 7.31
CA LYS A 61 -5.95 10.33 7.51
C LYS A 61 -4.47 10.46 7.19
N TYR A 62 -3.62 10.27 8.21
CA TYR A 62 -2.18 10.48 8.08
C TYR A 62 -1.37 9.31 8.62
N GLY A 63 -0.27 9.02 7.89
CA GLY A 63 0.77 8.11 8.33
C GLY A 63 1.84 8.83 9.16
N TRP A 64 2.19 8.22 10.28
CA TRP A 64 3.29 8.63 11.15
C TRP A 64 4.05 7.40 11.66
N GLY A 65 5.14 7.59 12.38
CA GLY A 65 5.87 6.51 13.02
C GLY A 65 7.06 7.03 13.84
N SER A 66 7.48 6.23 14.79
CA SER A 66 8.66 6.48 15.61
C SER A 66 9.35 5.17 15.96
N PRO A 67 10.69 5.11 16.06
CA PRO A 67 11.40 3.92 16.50
C PRO A 67 10.91 3.34 17.85
N VAL A 68 10.31 4.16 18.71
CA VAL A 68 9.78 3.72 20.00
C VAL A 68 8.45 2.99 19.92
N THR A 69 7.80 2.97 18.72
CA THR A 69 6.51 2.32 18.49
C THR A 69 6.61 0.96 17.80
N PHE A 70 7.80 0.36 17.73
CA PHE A 70 7.91 -1.06 17.38
C PHE A 70 7.29 -1.92 18.47
N PRO A 71 6.46 -2.92 18.14
CA PRO A 71 6.07 -3.95 19.11
C PRO A 71 7.30 -4.66 19.70
N GLN A 72 7.25 -5.01 20.99
CA GLN A 72 8.34 -5.75 21.64
C GLN A 72 8.39 -7.22 21.19
N PHE A 73 7.24 -7.76 20.83
CA PHE A 73 7.09 -9.07 20.20
C PHE A 73 5.78 -9.10 19.39
N SER A 74 5.72 -10.01 18.43
CA SER A 74 4.52 -10.24 17.63
C SER A 74 4.31 -11.73 17.43
N ILE A 75 3.08 -12.18 17.64
CA ILE A 75 2.64 -13.56 17.39
C ILE A 75 1.95 -13.57 16.02
N LEU A 76 2.51 -14.34 15.10
CA LEU A 76 2.02 -14.53 13.74
C LEU A 76 1.55 -15.98 13.59
N ASP A 77 0.33 -16.26 14.05
CA ASP A 77 -0.29 -17.58 13.88
C ASP A 77 -1.36 -17.47 12.77
N PRO A 78 -1.17 -18.14 11.62
CA PRO A 78 -2.12 -18.10 10.49
C PRO A 78 -3.55 -18.49 10.88
N VAL A 79 -3.75 -19.29 11.92
CA VAL A 79 -5.09 -19.69 12.39
C VAL A 79 -5.96 -18.48 12.74
N HIS A 80 -5.37 -17.40 13.25
CA HIS A 80 -6.09 -16.18 13.57
C HIS A 80 -6.55 -15.37 12.35
N THR A 81 -6.12 -15.76 11.15
CA THR A 81 -6.53 -15.11 9.90
C THR A 81 -7.59 -15.91 9.14
N THR A 82 -7.90 -17.15 9.53
CA THR A 82 -8.84 -18.02 8.79
C THR A 82 -10.28 -17.49 8.79
N SER A 83 -10.65 -16.71 9.82
CA SER A 83 -11.98 -16.09 9.90
C SER A 83 -12.10 -14.75 9.14
N VAL A 84 -11.03 -14.29 8.51
CA VAL A 84 -11.07 -13.04 7.72
C VAL A 84 -11.93 -13.23 6.48
N PRO A 85 -12.97 -12.39 6.26
CA PRO A 85 -13.83 -12.47 5.09
C PRO A 85 -13.08 -12.36 3.77
N LYS A 86 -13.69 -12.87 2.69
CA LYS A 86 -13.07 -12.91 1.35
C LYS A 86 -12.65 -11.54 0.86
N ASP A 87 -13.53 -10.55 0.97
CA ASP A 87 -13.27 -9.16 0.56
C ASP A 87 -12.09 -8.54 1.32
N GLN A 88 -12.05 -8.72 2.65
CA GLN A 88 -10.94 -8.23 3.48
C GLN A 88 -9.62 -8.97 3.18
N THR A 89 -9.71 -10.25 2.82
CA THR A 89 -8.54 -11.02 2.36
C THR A 89 -8.01 -10.47 1.03
N ILE A 90 -8.90 -10.15 0.09
CA ILE A 90 -8.54 -9.52 -1.19
C ILE A 90 -7.88 -8.16 -0.95
N TYR A 91 -8.50 -7.30 -0.14
CA TYR A 91 -7.95 -5.97 0.18
C TYR A 91 -6.59 -6.07 0.87
N GLY A 92 -6.41 -7.04 1.77
CA GLY A 92 -5.12 -7.30 2.39
C GLY A 92 -4.02 -7.69 1.39
N MET A 93 -4.34 -8.56 0.42
CA MET A 93 -3.39 -8.95 -0.63
C MET A 93 -3.05 -7.79 -1.57
N VAL A 94 -4.02 -6.96 -1.95
CA VAL A 94 -3.77 -5.74 -2.73
C VAL A 94 -2.88 -4.78 -1.95
N ASP A 95 -3.13 -4.58 -0.66
CA ASP A 95 -2.33 -3.71 0.20
C ASP A 95 -0.88 -4.20 0.32
N ILE A 96 -0.67 -5.50 0.54
CA ILE A 96 0.65 -6.15 0.51
C ILE A 96 1.38 -5.83 -0.79
N MET A 97 0.74 -6.08 -1.94
CA MET A 97 1.34 -5.81 -3.25
C MET A 97 1.63 -4.32 -3.43
N SER A 98 0.73 -3.45 -2.98
CA SER A 98 0.90 -1.99 -3.08
C SER A 98 2.10 -1.51 -2.26
N HIS A 99 2.29 -2.00 -1.04
CA HIS A 99 3.47 -1.70 -0.23
C HIS A 99 4.78 -2.11 -0.93
N VAL A 100 4.78 -3.27 -1.58
CA VAL A 100 5.95 -3.71 -2.36
C VAL A 100 6.17 -2.81 -3.57
N LEU A 101 5.11 -2.48 -4.32
CA LEU A 101 5.19 -1.64 -5.52
C LEU A 101 5.64 -0.20 -5.20
N GLU A 102 5.21 0.37 -4.07
CA GLU A 102 5.70 1.68 -3.61
C GLU A 102 7.22 1.69 -3.39
N GLN A 103 7.77 0.57 -2.95
CA GLN A 103 9.22 0.41 -2.72
C GLN A 103 9.96 -0.03 -3.98
N TYR A 104 9.29 -0.71 -4.92
CA TYR A 104 9.85 -1.13 -6.20
C TYR A 104 10.03 0.02 -7.19
N PHE A 105 9.08 0.96 -7.24
CA PHE A 105 9.16 2.13 -8.11
C PHE A 105 10.00 3.23 -7.48
N HIS A 106 11.28 3.23 -7.79
CA HIS A 106 12.30 4.20 -7.33
C HIS A 106 13.32 4.49 -8.44
N HIS A 107 14.14 5.52 -8.27
CA HIS A 107 15.22 5.91 -9.20
C HIS A 107 16.60 5.37 -8.81
N GLY A 108 16.68 4.56 -7.76
CA GLY A 108 17.94 3.96 -7.33
C GLY A 108 18.57 3.07 -8.42
N THR A 109 19.89 3.05 -8.49
CA THR A 109 20.68 2.16 -9.33
C THR A 109 21.43 1.14 -8.46
N ASN A 110 21.84 0.01 -9.04
CA ASN A 110 22.50 -1.09 -8.32
C ASN A 110 21.65 -1.66 -7.17
N THR A 111 20.38 -1.90 -7.44
CA THR A 111 19.38 -2.38 -6.48
C THR A 111 18.85 -3.77 -6.79
N GLU A 112 19.63 -4.58 -7.54
CA GLU A 112 19.19 -5.88 -8.04
C GLU A 112 18.65 -6.80 -6.95
N LEU A 113 19.25 -6.81 -5.77
CA LEU A 113 18.81 -7.66 -4.67
C LEU A 113 17.46 -7.20 -4.11
N GLN A 114 17.29 -5.90 -3.87
CA GLN A 114 16.01 -5.31 -3.41
C GLN A 114 14.92 -5.53 -4.44
N ASP A 115 15.24 -5.30 -5.73
CA ASP A 115 14.32 -5.56 -6.83
C ASP A 115 13.84 -7.03 -6.81
N ARG A 116 14.77 -7.98 -6.66
CA ARG A 116 14.45 -9.42 -6.58
C ARG A 116 13.62 -9.78 -5.35
N TYR A 117 13.87 -9.17 -4.20
CA TYR A 117 13.03 -9.38 -3.02
C TYR A 117 11.60 -8.87 -3.25
N CYS A 118 11.44 -7.69 -3.84
CA CYS A 118 10.14 -7.16 -4.22
C CYS A 118 9.43 -8.10 -5.22
N GLU A 119 10.12 -8.52 -6.28
CA GLU A 119 9.61 -9.42 -7.32
C GLU A 119 9.19 -10.77 -6.74
N ALA A 120 9.97 -11.32 -5.79
CA ALA A 120 9.65 -12.57 -5.13
C ALA A 120 8.36 -12.47 -4.30
N VAL A 121 8.18 -11.40 -3.51
CA VAL A 121 6.94 -11.20 -2.73
C VAL A 121 5.75 -11.05 -3.67
N LEU A 122 5.86 -10.22 -4.73
CA LEU A 122 4.78 -10.02 -5.71
C LEU A 122 4.37 -11.34 -6.38
N LYS A 123 5.33 -12.12 -6.90
CA LYS A 123 5.04 -13.43 -7.54
C LYS A 123 4.42 -14.40 -6.56
N THR A 124 4.91 -14.47 -5.32
CA THR A 124 4.32 -15.34 -4.28
C THR A 124 2.86 -15.00 -4.00
N VAL A 125 2.52 -13.70 -3.88
CA VAL A 125 1.12 -13.27 -3.70
C VAL A 125 0.29 -13.63 -4.93
N ILE A 126 0.78 -13.35 -6.15
CA ILE A 126 0.08 -13.66 -7.42
C ILE A 126 -0.24 -15.15 -7.52
N GLU A 127 0.71 -16.02 -7.16
CA GLU A 127 0.55 -17.49 -7.24
C GLU A 127 -0.34 -18.06 -6.13
N THR A 128 -0.34 -17.43 -4.95
CA THR A 128 -1.05 -17.93 -3.77
C THR A 128 -2.48 -17.39 -3.68
N ALA A 129 -2.73 -16.17 -4.13
CA ALA A 129 -4.04 -15.52 -3.98
C ALA A 129 -5.21 -16.33 -4.56
N PRO A 130 -5.18 -16.85 -5.80
CA PRO A 130 -6.29 -17.66 -6.32
C PRO A 130 -6.51 -18.94 -5.51
N LYS A 131 -5.45 -19.55 -5.00
CA LYS A 131 -5.53 -20.76 -4.16
C LYS A 131 -6.18 -20.46 -2.82
N LEU A 132 -5.75 -19.38 -2.15
CA LEU A 132 -6.34 -18.94 -0.90
C LEU A 132 -7.82 -18.57 -1.08
N LEU A 133 -8.17 -17.86 -2.16
CA LEU A 133 -9.57 -17.46 -2.40
C LEU A 133 -10.49 -18.65 -2.74
N SER A 134 -9.93 -19.79 -3.19
CA SER A 134 -10.68 -21.03 -3.38
C SER A 134 -10.90 -21.81 -2.08
N ASP A 135 -10.07 -21.59 -1.06
CA ASP A 135 -10.13 -22.21 0.26
C ASP A 135 -9.59 -21.24 1.32
N LEU A 136 -10.48 -20.40 1.86
CA LEU A 136 -10.14 -19.35 2.81
C LEU A 136 -9.66 -19.87 4.17
N GLU A 137 -9.91 -21.13 4.50
CA GLU A 137 -9.48 -21.75 5.75
C GLU A 137 -8.12 -22.46 5.62
N ASN A 138 -7.56 -22.56 4.41
CA ASN A 138 -6.31 -23.25 4.16
C ASN A 138 -5.14 -22.60 4.91
N TYR A 139 -4.62 -23.31 5.89
CA TYR A 139 -3.57 -22.83 6.78
C TYR A 139 -2.30 -22.42 6.04
N GLU A 140 -1.83 -23.27 5.10
CA GLU A 140 -0.55 -23.02 4.37
C GLU A 140 -0.63 -21.79 3.49
N HIS A 141 -1.79 -21.54 2.85
CA HIS A 141 -2.00 -20.34 2.04
C HIS A 141 -2.14 -19.09 2.91
N ARG A 142 -2.80 -19.19 4.07
CA ARG A 142 -2.84 -18.11 5.07
C ARG A 142 -1.46 -17.77 5.61
N GLU A 143 -0.65 -18.79 5.96
CA GLU A 143 0.72 -18.63 6.41
C GLU A 143 1.57 -17.88 5.37
N THR A 144 1.50 -18.30 4.12
CA THR A 144 2.24 -17.68 3.02
C THR A 144 1.88 -16.20 2.86
N ILE A 145 0.57 -15.87 2.80
CA ILE A 145 0.11 -14.49 2.64
C ILE A 145 0.43 -13.66 3.90
N LEU A 146 0.29 -14.24 5.09
CA LEU A 146 0.65 -13.58 6.35
C LEU A 146 2.10 -13.14 6.35
N TYR A 147 3.01 -14.05 5.98
CA TYR A 147 4.44 -13.76 5.93
C TYR A 147 4.80 -12.75 4.83
N CYS A 148 4.14 -12.85 3.65
CA CYS A 148 4.28 -11.83 2.61
C CYS A 148 3.91 -10.43 3.11
N GLY A 149 2.84 -10.29 3.92
CA GLY A 149 2.42 -9.03 4.51
C GLY A 149 3.48 -8.43 5.44
N THR A 150 4.05 -9.25 6.31
CA THR A 150 5.16 -8.83 7.18
C THR A 150 6.37 -8.38 6.38
N MET A 151 6.79 -9.16 5.39
CA MET A 151 7.97 -8.86 4.57
C MET A 151 7.78 -7.64 3.68
N ALA A 152 6.56 -7.36 3.24
CA ALA A 152 6.25 -6.22 2.38
C ALA A 152 6.55 -4.87 3.05
N LEU A 153 6.46 -4.75 4.38
CA LEU A 153 6.59 -3.45 5.06
C LEU A 153 7.39 -3.49 6.38
N ASN A 154 8.25 -4.49 6.60
CA ASN A 154 9.17 -4.51 7.75
C ASN A 154 10.46 -3.70 7.55
N GLY A 155 10.61 -3.01 6.42
CA GLY A 155 11.76 -2.17 6.08
C GLY A 155 12.85 -2.87 5.26
N ILE A 156 12.82 -4.21 5.08
CA ILE A 156 13.85 -4.91 4.31
C ILE A 156 13.87 -4.50 2.85
N LEU A 157 12.70 -4.31 2.25
CA LEU A 157 12.55 -3.91 0.85
C LEU A 157 13.00 -2.47 0.58
N ALA A 158 12.92 -1.60 1.60
CA ALA A 158 13.32 -0.20 1.52
C ALA A 158 14.81 0.04 1.78
N MET A 159 15.58 -0.99 2.11
CA MET A 159 17.01 -0.82 2.44
C MET A 159 17.80 -0.32 1.23
N GLY A 160 18.36 0.90 1.34
CA GLY A 160 19.15 1.52 0.28
C GLY A 160 18.36 2.13 -0.86
N VAL A 161 17.03 2.12 -0.82
CA VAL A 161 16.15 2.74 -1.81
C VAL A 161 15.16 3.72 -1.16
N LYS A 162 14.67 4.65 -1.95
CA LYS A 162 13.61 5.58 -1.54
C LYS A 162 12.40 5.34 -2.41
N GLY A 163 11.42 4.62 -1.88
CA GLY A 163 10.16 4.34 -2.53
C GLY A 163 9.30 5.59 -2.77
N ASP A 164 8.25 5.46 -3.57
CA ASP A 164 7.43 6.60 -4.01
C ASP A 164 6.42 7.09 -2.97
N TRP A 165 5.52 6.23 -2.51
CA TRP A 165 4.46 6.50 -1.53
C TRP A 165 3.36 7.47 -2.01
N ALA A 166 3.34 7.80 -3.30
CA ALA A 166 2.33 8.70 -3.84
C ALA A 166 0.94 8.06 -3.88
N THR A 167 0.86 6.77 -4.22
CA THR A 167 -0.43 6.09 -4.34
C THR A 167 -1.14 5.97 -2.98
N HIS A 168 -0.39 5.68 -1.91
CA HIS A 168 -0.94 5.69 -0.56
C HIS A 168 -1.44 7.09 -0.14
N ASN A 169 -0.71 8.16 -0.49
CA ASN A 169 -1.14 9.52 -0.17
C ASN A 169 -2.45 9.90 -0.86
N ILE A 170 -2.61 9.58 -2.15
CA ILE A 170 -3.86 9.87 -2.86
C ILE A 170 -5.00 8.97 -2.37
N GLU A 171 -4.71 7.72 -1.98
CA GLU A 171 -5.70 6.81 -1.43
C GLU A 171 -6.18 7.25 -0.04
N HIS A 172 -5.28 7.70 0.82
CA HIS A 172 -5.64 8.21 2.14
C HIS A 172 -6.66 9.36 2.06
N ALA A 173 -6.57 10.21 1.03
CA ALA A 173 -7.54 11.27 0.82
C ALA A 173 -8.92 10.72 0.41
N VAL A 174 -8.97 9.66 -0.40
CA VAL A 174 -10.22 8.99 -0.77
C VAL A 174 -10.85 8.33 0.46
N SER A 175 -10.09 7.50 1.19
CA SER A 175 -10.59 6.84 2.42
C SER A 175 -11.00 7.82 3.51
N ALA A 176 -10.33 8.98 3.62
CA ALA A 176 -10.70 10.00 4.61
C ALA A 176 -12.05 10.64 4.31
N VAL A 177 -12.45 10.74 3.03
CA VAL A 177 -13.72 11.36 2.61
C VAL A 177 -14.85 10.33 2.56
N HIS A 178 -14.57 9.10 2.07
CA HIS A 178 -15.60 8.14 1.71
C HIS A 178 -15.61 6.86 2.55
N ASP A 179 -14.65 6.69 3.47
CA ASP A 179 -14.53 5.51 4.33
C ASP A 179 -14.50 4.17 3.56
N ILE A 180 -13.89 4.17 2.39
CA ILE A 180 -13.73 2.94 1.61
C ILE A 180 -12.61 2.07 2.18
N PRO A 181 -12.64 0.74 1.98
CA PRO A 181 -11.54 -0.14 2.34
C PRO A 181 -10.24 0.28 1.64
N HIS A 182 -9.16 0.45 2.41
CA HIS A 182 -7.87 0.96 1.94
C HIS A 182 -7.32 0.17 0.74
N GLY A 183 -7.24 -1.17 0.86
CA GLY A 183 -6.79 -2.03 -0.26
C GLY A 183 -7.70 -1.94 -1.48
N GLY A 184 -9.00 -1.67 -1.29
CA GLY A 184 -9.92 -1.42 -2.39
C GLY A 184 -9.59 -0.12 -3.13
N GLY A 185 -9.33 0.96 -2.41
CA GLY A 185 -8.86 2.23 -2.99
C GLY A 185 -7.53 2.09 -3.73
N LEU A 186 -6.57 1.37 -3.14
CA LEU A 186 -5.28 1.09 -3.79
C LEU A 186 -5.44 0.26 -5.06
N ALA A 187 -6.35 -0.73 -5.07
CA ALA A 187 -6.63 -1.50 -6.28
C ALA A 187 -7.06 -0.62 -7.45
N ILE A 188 -7.84 0.41 -7.20
CA ILE A 188 -8.33 1.34 -8.21
C ILE A 188 -7.23 2.30 -8.67
N LEU A 189 -6.53 2.91 -7.71
CA LEU A 189 -5.64 4.04 -7.97
C LEU A 189 -4.27 3.61 -8.50
N PHE A 190 -3.70 2.51 -8.00
CA PHE A 190 -2.32 2.14 -8.33
C PHE A 190 -2.07 1.93 -9.82
N PRO A 191 -2.88 1.17 -10.59
CA PRO A 191 -2.67 1.00 -12.02
C PRO A 191 -2.83 2.31 -12.82
N ASN A 192 -3.66 3.24 -12.34
CA ASN A 192 -3.85 4.54 -12.98
C ASN A 192 -2.68 5.49 -12.68
N TRP A 193 -2.14 5.47 -11.45
CA TRP A 193 -0.88 6.12 -11.11
C TRP A 193 0.26 5.58 -11.98
N MET A 194 0.40 4.25 -12.10
CA MET A 194 1.44 3.64 -12.96
C MET A 194 1.38 4.14 -14.39
N LYS A 195 0.18 4.21 -14.99
CA LYS A 195 -0.01 4.76 -16.35
C LYS A 195 0.38 6.23 -16.43
N HIS A 196 0.09 7.01 -15.39
CA HIS A 196 0.38 8.44 -15.35
C HIS A 196 1.88 8.73 -15.29
N VAL A 197 2.65 7.87 -14.59
CA VAL A 197 4.09 8.10 -14.35
C VAL A 197 5.01 7.22 -15.19
N VAL A 198 4.49 6.35 -16.07
CA VAL A 198 5.30 5.37 -16.82
C VAL A 198 6.45 6.00 -17.61
N GLU A 199 6.26 7.22 -18.13
CA GLU A 199 7.27 7.93 -18.91
C GLU A 199 8.47 8.40 -18.08
N GLU A 200 8.35 8.52 -16.76
CA GLU A 200 9.44 8.94 -15.88
C GLU A 200 10.59 7.91 -15.87
N ASN A 201 10.26 6.63 -16.02
CA ASN A 201 11.25 5.56 -16.11
C ASN A 201 10.66 4.30 -16.76
N VAL A 202 10.50 4.30 -18.09
CA VAL A 202 9.95 3.17 -18.85
C VAL A 202 10.69 1.87 -18.58
N SER A 203 12.02 1.93 -18.37
CA SER A 203 12.83 0.72 -18.13
C SER A 203 12.47 0.02 -16.81
N ARG A 204 12.08 0.76 -15.77
CA ARG A 204 11.63 0.19 -14.50
C ARG A 204 10.28 -0.52 -14.66
N PHE A 205 9.36 0.05 -15.41
CA PHE A 205 8.07 -0.60 -15.73
C PHE A 205 8.23 -1.80 -16.66
N LYS A 206 9.14 -1.74 -17.63
CA LYS A 206 9.51 -2.90 -18.45
C LYS A 206 10.07 -4.03 -17.60
N GLN A 207 11.00 -3.71 -16.66
CA GLN A 207 11.54 -4.69 -15.73
C GLN A 207 10.43 -5.38 -14.91
N PHE A 208 9.50 -4.59 -14.37
CA PHE A 208 8.33 -5.09 -13.66
C PHE A 208 7.49 -6.04 -14.53
N ALA A 209 7.18 -5.64 -15.76
CA ALA A 209 6.38 -6.44 -16.69
C ALA A 209 7.01 -7.81 -16.97
N ILE A 210 8.32 -7.82 -17.27
CA ILE A 210 9.05 -9.07 -17.60
C ILE A 210 9.21 -9.93 -16.35
N ARG A 211 9.62 -9.34 -15.22
CA ARG A 211 10.08 -10.13 -14.07
C ARG A 211 8.96 -10.57 -13.14
N VAL A 212 7.83 -9.86 -13.15
CA VAL A 212 6.66 -10.19 -12.30
C VAL A 212 5.58 -10.92 -13.09
N PHE A 213 5.31 -10.50 -14.33
CA PHE A 213 4.23 -11.05 -15.14
C PHE A 213 4.70 -11.85 -16.36
N ASP A 214 6.01 -12.07 -16.50
CA ASP A 214 6.61 -12.85 -17.59
C ASP A 214 6.19 -12.37 -19.01
N ILE A 215 6.02 -11.03 -19.17
CA ILE A 215 5.58 -10.43 -20.44
C ILE A 215 6.67 -10.61 -21.50
N GLU A 216 6.27 -11.16 -22.64
CA GLU A 216 7.13 -11.34 -23.82
C GLU A 216 7.51 -10.00 -24.45
N THR A 217 8.77 -9.88 -24.88
CA THR A 217 9.33 -8.63 -25.44
C THR A 217 9.43 -8.61 -26.96
N ASP A 218 9.32 -9.76 -27.63
CA ASP A 218 9.56 -9.90 -29.06
C ASP A 218 8.60 -9.03 -29.88
N GLY A 219 9.19 -8.19 -30.73
CA GLY A 219 8.45 -7.29 -31.62
C GLY A 219 7.81 -6.07 -30.94
N LYS A 220 8.08 -5.82 -29.66
CA LYS A 220 7.49 -4.70 -28.88
C LYS A 220 8.55 -3.68 -28.48
N THR A 221 8.13 -2.44 -28.41
CA THR A 221 8.91 -1.36 -27.78
C THR A 221 8.91 -1.52 -26.26
N ASP A 222 9.89 -0.94 -25.59
CA ASP A 222 9.99 -0.95 -24.12
C ASP A 222 8.73 -0.40 -23.46
N LYS A 223 8.13 0.64 -24.04
CA LYS A 223 6.89 1.26 -23.57
C LYS A 223 5.69 0.31 -23.70
N GLU A 224 5.56 -0.40 -24.82
CA GLU A 224 4.49 -1.39 -25.01
C GLU A 224 4.59 -2.51 -23.96
N VAL A 225 5.79 -3.04 -23.72
CA VAL A 225 6.03 -4.03 -22.66
C VAL A 225 5.66 -3.48 -21.30
N ALA A 226 6.07 -2.25 -20.97
CA ALA A 226 5.74 -1.57 -19.71
C ALA A 226 4.22 -1.45 -19.50
N LEU A 227 3.49 -1.01 -20.53
CA LEU A 227 2.03 -0.87 -20.49
C LEU A 227 1.31 -2.21 -20.38
N GLU A 228 1.82 -3.26 -21.01
CA GLU A 228 1.31 -4.63 -20.84
C GLU A 228 1.47 -5.13 -19.40
N GLY A 229 2.58 -4.83 -18.74
CA GLY A 229 2.77 -5.15 -17.33
C GLY A 229 1.78 -4.45 -16.41
N ILE A 230 1.48 -3.16 -16.66
CA ILE A 230 0.44 -2.41 -15.93
C ILE A 230 -0.94 -3.05 -16.16
N LYS A 231 -1.23 -3.41 -17.41
CA LYS A 231 -2.47 -4.12 -17.76
C LYS A 231 -2.57 -5.47 -17.07
N ALA A 232 -1.48 -6.24 -17.00
CA ALA A 232 -1.43 -7.53 -16.33
C ALA A 232 -1.72 -7.40 -14.83
N LEU A 233 -1.18 -6.38 -14.15
CA LEU A 233 -1.51 -6.10 -12.75
C LEU A 233 -3.00 -5.81 -12.56
N ARG A 234 -3.60 -4.95 -13.40
CA ARG A 234 -5.05 -4.67 -13.36
C ARG A 234 -5.86 -5.94 -13.59
N GLN A 235 -5.50 -6.75 -14.57
CA GLN A 235 -6.19 -8.01 -14.88
C GLN A 235 -6.09 -9.00 -13.72
N PHE A 236 -4.92 -9.12 -13.09
CA PHE A 236 -4.75 -9.96 -11.91
C PHE A 236 -5.66 -9.50 -10.77
N TRP A 237 -5.66 -8.22 -10.40
CA TRP A 237 -6.52 -7.69 -9.35
C TRP A 237 -8.02 -7.85 -9.66
N THR A 238 -8.41 -7.67 -10.93
CA THR A 238 -9.78 -7.95 -11.37
C THR A 238 -10.12 -9.44 -11.24
N SER A 239 -9.19 -10.34 -11.55
CA SER A 239 -9.40 -11.79 -11.47
C SER A 239 -9.62 -12.29 -10.03
N ILE A 240 -9.11 -11.56 -9.03
CA ILE A 240 -9.33 -11.83 -7.61
C ILE A 240 -10.47 -10.97 -7.02
N GLU A 241 -11.31 -10.38 -7.88
CA GLU A 241 -12.50 -9.58 -7.51
C GLU A 241 -12.17 -8.27 -6.76
N ALA A 242 -10.95 -7.73 -6.90
CA ALA A 242 -10.65 -6.40 -6.39
C ALA A 242 -11.34 -5.32 -7.23
N PRO A 243 -11.83 -4.21 -6.62
CA PRO A 243 -12.53 -3.14 -7.34
C PRO A 243 -11.63 -2.50 -8.39
N ALA A 244 -12.26 -1.95 -9.44
CA ALA A 244 -11.56 -1.43 -10.60
C ALA A 244 -11.72 0.08 -10.82
N THR A 245 -12.82 0.66 -10.31
CA THR A 245 -13.17 2.07 -10.48
C THR A 245 -13.71 2.67 -9.19
N LEU A 246 -13.61 3.99 -9.05
CA LEU A 246 -14.22 4.74 -7.94
C LEU A 246 -15.75 4.60 -7.94
N ALA A 247 -16.34 4.39 -9.12
CA ALA A 247 -17.77 4.15 -9.25
C ALA A 247 -18.24 2.88 -8.54
N ASP A 248 -17.35 1.87 -8.33
CA ASP A 248 -17.66 0.65 -7.55
C ASP A 248 -18.01 0.99 -6.09
N TYR A 249 -17.59 2.18 -5.62
CA TYR A 249 -17.91 2.72 -4.30
C TYR A 249 -18.91 3.89 -4.37
N GLY A 250 -19.52 4.15 -5.54
CA GLY A 250 -20.47 5.25 -5.74
C GLY A 250 -19.83 6.64 -5.76
N ILE A 251 -18.50 6.72 -5.91
CA ILE A 251 -17.75 7.99 -5.96
C ILE A 251 -17.76 8.52 -7.39
N GLY A 252 -18.25 9.74 -7.56
CA GLY A 252 -18.42 10.40 -8.85
C GLY A 252 -17.48 11.58 -9.09
N GLU A 253 -17.56 12.18 -10.29
CA GLU A 253 -16.67 13.27 -10.72
C GLU A 253 -16.76 14.52 -9.84
N ASN A 254 -17.90 14.81 -9.23
CA ASN A 254 -18.14 15.97 -8.37
C ASN A 254 -17.34 15.94 -7.06
N GLU A 255 -16.72 14.81 -6.70
CA GLU A 255 -16.01 14.64 -5.45
C GLU A 255 -14.48 14.68 -5.61
N ILE A 256 -14.00 14.64 -6.87
CA ILE A 256 -12.58 14.60 -7.19
C ILE A 256 -11.81 15.81 -6.63
N ASP A 257 -12.37 17.01 -6.75
CA ASP A 257 -11.71 18.23 -6.26
C ASP A 257 -11.51 18.23 -4.74
N ILE A 258 -12.48 17.71 -3.98
CA ILE A 258 -12.38 17.59 -2.52
C ILE A 258 -11.25 16.64 -2.14
N MET A 259 -11.21 15.46 -2.78
CA MET A 259 -10.16 14.47 -2.55
C MET A 259 -8.78 15.01 -2.94
N ALA A 260 -8.67 15.68 -4.10
CA ALA A 260 -7.41 16.27 -4.55
C ALA A 260 -6.91 17.36 -3.60
N ASN A 261 -7.79 18.23 -3.09
CA ASN A 261 -7.39 19.23 -2.10
C ASN A 261 -6.87 18.60 -0.81
N LYS A 262 -7.50 17.51 -0.34
CA LYS A 262 -7.02 16.78 0.84
C LYS A 262 -5.68 16.09 0.61
N ALA A 263 -5.50 15.43 -0.55
CA ALA A 263 -4.23 14.82 -0.91
C ALA A 263 -3.08 15.86 -0.94
N MET A 264 -3.37 17.09 -1.37
CA MET A 264 -2.42 18.19 -1.50
C MET A 264 -2.25 19.05 -0.24
N ALA A 265 -2.84 18.66 0.90
CA ALA A 265 -2.83 19.49 2.11
C ALA A 265 -1.41 19.88 2.59
N TYR A 266 -0.40 19.07 2.29
CA TYR A 266 1.01 19.32 2.63
C TYR A 266 1.89 19.63 1.41
N GLY A 267 1.30 20.02 0.28
CA GLY A 267 2.00 20.33 -0.96
C GLY A 267 2.28 19.10 -1.83
N GLU A 268 3.22 19.23 -2.76
CA GLU A 268 3.60 18.17 -3.70
C GLU A 268 4.28 16.99 -3.01
N PHE A 269 3.95 15.79 -3.43
CA PHE A 269 4.45 14.53 -2.86
C PHE A 269 4.86 13.54 -3.95
N GLY A 270 5.36 12.36 -3.53
CA GLY A 270 5.95 11.37 -4.42
C GLY A 270 7.46 11.52 -4.55
N ASN A 271 8.14 10.43 -4.82
CA ASN A 271 9.60 10.39 -5.02
C ASN A 271 9.99 9.84 -6.39
N PHE A 272 9.14 9.03 -7.00
CA PHE A 272 9.30 8.58 -8.38
C PHE A 272 8.92 9.70 -9.37
N LYS A 273 7.80 10.35 -9.10
CA LYS A 273 7.39 11.61 -9.71
C LYS A 273 6.83 12.52 -8.62
N LYS A 274 7.24 13.80 -8.63
CA LYS A 274 6.54 14.81 -7.82
C LYS A 274 5.18 15.08 -8.42
N LEU A 275 4.12 14.72 -7.71
CA LEU A 275 2.75 14.95 -8.13
C LEU A 275 2.29 16.32 -7.63
N ASN A 276 1.81 17.15 -8.55
CA ASN A 276 1.07 18.37 -8.27
C ASN A 276 -0.45 18.08 -8.28
N LYS A 277 -1.28 19.10 -8.08
CA LYS A 277 -2.73 18.95 -8.03
C LYS A 277 -3.32 18.45 -9.36
N ASP A 278 -2.79 18.90 -10.49
CA ASP A 278 -3.31 18.50 -11.82
C ASP A 278 -2.99 17.04 -12.12
N ASP A 279 -1.82 16.54 -11.67
CA ASP A 279 -1.47 15.12 -11.73
C ASP A 279 -2.48 14.28 -10.91
N VAL A 280 -2.76 14.70 -9.67
CA VAL A 280 -3.71 14.00 -8.77
C VAL A 280 -5.11 13.98 -9.36
N LEU A 281 -5.60 15.12 -9.88
CA LEU A 281 -6.89 15.21 -10.58
C LEU A 281 -6.96 14.27 -11.79
N SER A 282 -5.86 14.20 -12.56
CA SER A 282 -5.77 13.32 -13.74
C SER A 282 -5.85 11.84 -13.36
N ILE A 283 -5.18 11.44 -12.26
CA ILE A 283 -5.22 10.07 -11.74
C ILE A 283 -6.63 9.72 -11.25
N TYR A 284 -7.28 10.60 -10.49
CA TYR A 284 -8.66 10.36 -10.03
C TYR A 284 -9.64 10.26 -11.19
N LYS A 285 -9.56 11.16 -12.18
CA LYS A 285 -10.41 11.10 -13.40
C LYS A 285 -10.23 9.79 -14.17
N ALA A 286 -8.99 9.30 -14.28
CA ALA A 286 -8.71 8.02 -14.91
C ALA A 286 -9.19 6.82 -14.08
N SER A 287 -9.61 7.05 -12.84
CA SER A 287 -10.06 6.05 -11.87
C SER A 287 -11.58 5.99 -11.71
N LEU A 288 -12.33 6.89 -12.38
CA LEU A 288 -13.80 6.85 -12.46
C LEU A 288 -14.25 5.72 -13.40
#